data_690fc78e53997c436b47b11d6f903c06
#
_entry.id   690fc78e53997c436b47b11d6f903c06
#
_cell.length_a   1.000
_cell.length_b   1.000
_cell.length_c   1.000
_cell.angle_alpha   90.00
_cell.angle_beta   90.00
_cell.angle_gamma   90.00
#
_symmetry.space_group_name_H-M   'P 1'
#
loop_
_entity.id
_entity.type
_entity.pdbx_description
1 polymer ?
#
loop_
_entity_poly.entity_id
_entity_poly.type
_entity_poly.pdbx_seq_one_letter_code
_entity_poly.pdbx_strand_id
1 'polypeptide(L)'
;MQTVIVRYEGALAQSVEREIPGATTVELFNEYGVVTIPDGQLETLRALPEVEYNELPKRLYFDLEQGRRVSCLSSATLPDQNVEGLQGKGVLVGIIDSGIDYSHPDFIRDDGTSRIAFCWDQSGEQEGRAPEGFSIGVEYTAEDFDKALRMPEESRWEIVAVDDRVLGHGTAVAGVAAGNGRGSVSRRNRGIAAESDLIIVKLAGRDDGFPRTTEVMEGLDYVLRKAIRLQQPIAVNLSFGNNYGPHDGRSLFENYISELNGVWKNMIVVAAGNEGNARHHTQVALPKGDFRIYGNGGFDGSRINSDNSTEVEFALAEGERALTIQMWKSYVDRLELYVVSPSGERFRMPEEGTGVRYMLGGGSILSIVHGTPTPYTISQEIYMEWTAGEGVTLPAGIWSIVLYPREIREGVCNLWMSGIEASGSQTGFLMPVTNTTLTIPATADRIVSVGAYQADTMAVAPFSGRGFTASGQVAPTLVAPGVDILTAAPGGGYARRTGTSIAAPFVTGAAALLMEWGIVRGNDVELYGEKGKAYLMRGAKPLPGITDYPDVAAGYGRLCVEQSIPK
;
A
#
# COMPACT_ATOMS: atom_id res chain seq x y z
N MET A 1 -0.27 -21.97 -13.05
CA MET A 1 0.69 -21.77 -11.92
C MET A 1 0.07 -20.86 -10.90
N GLN A 2 0.24 -21.14 -9.62
CA GLN A 2 -0.30 -20.33 -8.52
C GLN A 2 0.86 -19.86 -7.63
N THR A 3 0.92 -18.57 -7.31
CA THR A 3 1.93 -18.00 -6.39
C THR A 3 1.33 -17.87 -5.00
N VAL A 4 2.12 -18.17 -3.95
CA VAL A 4 1.70 -18.20 -2.56
C VAL A 4 2.79 -17.55 -1.70
N ILE A 5 2.39 -16.74 -0.74
CA ILE A 5 3.27 -16.24 0.33
C ILE A 5 3.29 -17.29 1.44
N VAL A 6 4.46 -17.63 1.93
CA VAL A 6 4.60 -18.59 3.04
C VAL A 6 5.44 -18.01 4.17
N ARG A 7 5.08 -18.35 5.39
CA ARG A 7 5.94 -18.31 6.57
C ARG A 7 6.49 -19.70 6.77
N TYR A 8 7.80 -19.86 6.98
CA TYR A 8 8.42 -21.18 7.05
C TYR A 8 9.54 -21.25 8.10
N GLU A 9 9.92 -22.46 8.46
CA GLU A 9 11.11 -22.73 9.28
C GLU A 9 11.96 -23.81 8.59
N GLY A 10 13.27 -23.60 8.48
CA GLY A 10 14.20 -24.58 7.91
C GLY A 10 14.45 -24.39 6.41
N ALA A 11 14.58 -25.47 5.65
CA ALA A 11 15.05 -25.48 4.27
C ALA A 11 13.87 -25.54 3.26
N LEU A 12 13.10 -24.50 3.16
CA LEU A 12 11.88 -24.44 2.32
C LEU A 12 12.17 -24.80 0.87
N ALA A 13 13.15 -24.15 0.25
CA ALA A 13 13.43 -24.35 -1.18
C ALA A 13 13.74 -25.81 -1.53
N GLN A 14 14.50 -26.50 -0.67
CA GLN A 14 14.84 -27.93 -0.90
C GLN A 14 13.63 -28.85 -0.76
N SER A 15 12.76 -28.58 0.21
CA SER A 15 11.55 -29.38 0.42
C SER A 15 10.53 -29.15 -0.69
N VAL A 16 10.35 -27.92 -1.13
CA VAL A 16 9.48 -27.59 -2.27
C VAL A 16 9.99 -28.23 -3.55
N GLU A 17 11.27 -28.14 -3.87
CA GLU A 17 11.87 -28.75 -5.07
C GLU A 17 11.68 -30.27 -5.10
N ARG A 18 11.82 -30.93 -3.94
CA ARG A 18 11.67 -32.39 -3.80
C ARG A 18 10.21 -32.84 -3.94
N GLU A 19 9.28 -32.16 -3.28
CA GLU A 19 7.89 -32.63 -3.13
C GLU A 19 6.92 -32.07 -4.19
N ILE A 20 7.27 -30.91 -4.81
CA ILE A 20 6.42 -30.24 -5.80
C ILE A 20 7.22 -29.96 -7.09
N PRO A 21 7.35 -30.96 -7.99
CA PRO A 21 8.08 -30.77 -9.24
C PRO A 21 7.52 -29.62 -10.09
N GLY A 22 8.40 -28.74 -10.56
CA GLY A 22 8.05 -27.56 -11.36
C GLY A 22 7.68 -26.33 -10.52
N ALA A 23 7.79 -26.40 -9.20
CA ALA A 23 7.67 -25.24 -8.33
C ALA A 23 8.96 -24.40 -8.32
N THR A 24 8.83 -23.11 -8.03
CA THR A 24 9.95 -22.20 -7.78
C THR A 24 9.76 -21.52 -6.43
N THR A 25 10.87 -21.28 -5.73
CA THR A 25 10.87 -20.67 -4.39
C THR A 25 11.82 -19.48 -4.36
N VAL A 26 11.36 -18.36 -3.85
CA VAL A 26 12.17 -17.19 -3.48
C VAL A 26 12.13 -17.07 -1.96
N GLU A 27 13.27 -17.27 -1.31
CA GLU A 27 13.41 -17.11 0.14
C GLU A 27 13.72 -15.65 0.46
N LEU A 28 12.86 -15.05 1.29
CA LEU A 28 12.94 -13.65 1.73
C LEU A 28 13.51 -13.57 3.15
N PHE A 29 13.78 -12.35 3.63
CA PHE A 29 14.20 -12.13 5.02
C PHE A 29 13.18 -12.68 6.03
N ASN A 30 13.65 -12.98 7.24
CA ASN A 30 12.83 -13.38 8.40
C ASN A 30 11.95 -14.62 8.17
N GLU A 31 12.44 -15.60 7.39
CA GLU A 31 11.73 -16.88 7.14
C GLU A 31 10.37 -16.69 6.41
N TYR A 32 10.30 -15.67 5.56
CA TYR A 32 9.22 -15.55 4.58
C TYR A 32 9.67 -16.06 3.22
N GLY A 33 8.75 -16.60 2.44
CA GLY A 33 9.02 -17.09 1.09
C GLY A 33 7.88 -16.79 0.13
N VAL A 34 8.24 -16.66 -1.13
CA VAL A 34 7.29 -16.63 -2.25
C VAL A 34 7.47 -17.93 -3.03
N VAL A 35 6.43 -18.76 -3.05
CA VAL A 35 6.45 -20.08 -3.72
C VAL A 35 5.46 -20.07 -4.86
N THR A 36 5.94 -20.33 -6.07
CA THR A 36 5.07 -20.53 -7.25
C THR A 36 4.96 -22.01 -7.55
N ILE A 37 3.75 -22.54 -7.51
CA ILE A 37 3.43 -23.97 -7.65
C ILE A 37 2.51 -24.23 -8.83
N PRO A 38 2.51 -25.44 -9.42
CA PRO A 38 1.48 -25.87 -10.35
C PRO A 38 0.08 -25.85 -9.73
N ASP A 39 -0.94 -25.58 -10.55
CA ASP A 39 -2.32 -25.54 -10.09
C ASP A 39 -2.74 -26.86 -9.41
N GLY A 40 -3.44 -26.76 -8.30
CA GLY A 40 -3.89 -27.90 -7.49
C GLY A 40 -2.86 -28.44 -6.49
N GLN A 41 -1.67 -27.87 -6.38
CA GLN A 41 -0.62 -28.30 -5.45
C GLN A 41 -0.61 -27.57 -4.10
N LEU A 42 -1.60 -26.71 -3.84
CA LEU A 42 -1.65 -25.91 -2.62
C LEU A 42 -1.70 -26.76 -1.35
N GLU A 43 -2.46 -27.85 -1.35
CA GLU A 43 -2.54 -28.75 -0.20
C GLU A 43 -1.23 -29.52 0.02
N THR A 44 -0.50 -29.85 -1.05
CA THR A 44 0.83 -30.44 -0.94
C THR A 44 1.82 -29.47 -0.29
N LEU A 45 1.77 -28.19 -0.70
CA LEU A 45 2.61 -27.13 -0.09
C LEU A 45 2.27 -26.96 1.40
N ARG A 46 0.99 -26.93 1.76
CA ARG A 46 0.52 -26.81 3.15
C ARG A 46 0.93 -27.99 4.04
N ALA A 47 1.10 -29.15 3.45
CA ALA A 47 1.48 -30.36 4.17
C ALA A 47 3.01 -30.48 4.43
N LEU A 48 3.82 -29.58 3.86
CA LEU A 48 5.27 -29.57 4.13
C LEU A 48 5.52 -29.18 5.58
N PRO A 49 6.36 -29.92 6.32
CA PRO A 49 6.68 -29.60 7.72
C PRO A 49 7.31 -28.21 7.92
N GLU A 50 7.99 -27.71 6.91
CA GLU A 50 8.65 -26.41 6.92
C GLU A 50 7.67 -25.25 6.76
N VAL A 51 6.44 -25.48 6.26
CA VAL A 51 5.44 -24.42 6.05
C VAL A 51 4.60 -24.24 7.31
N GLU A 52 4.79 -23.13 8.00
CA GLU A 52 4.00 -22.76 9.17
C GLU A 52 2.64 -22.17 8.78
N TYR A 53 2.64 -21.29 7.78
CA TYR A 53 1.44 -20.61 7.32
C TYR A 53 1.60 -20.16 5.87
N ASN A 54 0.48 -19.98 5.16
CA ASN A 54 0.46 -19.47 3.79
C ASN A 54 -0.71 -18.51 3.54
N GLU A 55 -0.48 -17.54 2.65
CA GLU A 55 -1.47 -16.57 2.22
C GLU A 55 -1.41 -16.39 0.69
N LEU A 56 -2.57 -16.19 0.05
CA LEU A 56 -2.60 -15.84 -1.36
C LEU A 56 -2.25 -14.37 -1.56
N PRO A 57 -1.42 -14.04 -2.57
CA PRO A 57 -1.04 -12.65 -2.85
C PRO A 57 -2.25 -11.84 -3.29
N LYS A 58 -2.31 -10.57 -2.84
CA LYS A 58 -3.38 -9.63 -3.12
C LYS A 58 -2.93 -8.59 -4.14
N ARG A 59 -3.86 -8.07 -4.94
CA ARG A 59 -3.63 -6.98 -5.89
C ARG A 59 -3.34 -5.69 -5.16
N LEU A 60 -2.50 -4.84 -5.76
CA LEU A 60 -2.15 -3.51 -5.30
C LEU A 60 -2.49 -2.49 -6.38
N TYR A 61 -2.88 -1.30 -5.97
CA TYR A 61 -3.24 -0.20 -6.85
C TYR A 61 -2.37 1.00 -6.55
N PHE A 62 -1.91 1.68 -7.62
CA PHE A 62 -1.26 2.98 -7.47
C PHE A 62 -2.31 4.02 -7.14
N ASP A 63 -2.04 4.85 -6.13
CA ASP A 63 -2.95 5.91 -5.70
C ASP A 63 -2.95 7.09 -6.72
N LEU A 64 -3.61 6.89 -7.87
CA LEU A 64 -3.70 7.85 -8.96
C LEU A 64 -4.98 8.68 -8.82
N GLU A 65 -4.93 9.82 -8.16
CA GLU A 65 -5.99 10.80 -8.28
C GLU A 65 -5.65 11.86 -9.34
N GLN A 66 -6.46 11.94 -10.40
CA GLN A 66 -6.38 13.01 -11.40
C GLN A 66 -6.93 14.31 -10.83
N GLY A 67 -6.11 15.06 -10.11
CA GLY A 67 -6.44 16.40 -9.64
C GLY A 67 -6.65 17.37 -10.78
N ARG A 68 -7.90 17.76 -11.07
CA ARG A 68 -8.25 18.90 -11.92
C ARG A 68 -7.88 20.21 -11.24
N ARG A 69 -7.06 21.02 -11.94
CA ARG A 69 -6.88 22.48 -11.89
C ARG A 69 -7.49 23.23 -10.70
N VAL A 70 -6.63 23.90 -9.90
CA VAL A 70 -6.76 25.35 -9.63
C VAL A 70 -5.37 25.94 -9.35
N SER A 71 -5.12 27.00 -10.06
CA SER A 71 -4.16 28.12 -10.00
C SER A 71 -3.09 28.22 -8.90
N CYS A 72 -1.88 28.46 -9.38
CA CYS A 72 -0.86 29.36 -8.85
C CYS A 72 -0.55 29.29 -7.38
N LEU A 73 0.44 28.45 -7.01
CA LEU A 73 1.33 28.82 -5.91
C LEU A 73 2.75 28.34 -6.17
N SER A 74 3.64 29.27 -5.93
CA SER A 74 5.07 29.14 -5.96
C SER A 74 5.53 27.89 -5.23
N SER A 75 6.57 27.26 -5.78
CA SER A 75 7.38 26.21 -5.19
C SER A 75 7.29 26.23 -3.66
N ALA A 76 6.45 25.36 -3.09
CA ALA A 76 6.49 25.12 -1.67
C ALA A 76 7.66 24.17 -1.37
N THR A 77 8.87 24.67 -1.48
CA THR A 77 9.87 24.34 -0.48
C THR A 77 9.21 24.71 0.82
N LEU A 78 8.86 23.73 1.63
CA LEU A 78 8.25 23.98 2.94
C LEU A 78 9.17 24.97 3.67
N PRO A 79 8.73 26.20 3.99
CA PRO A 79 9.61 27.23 4.52
C PRO A 79 10.29 26.84 5.83
N ASP A 80 9.76 25.84 6.52
CA ASP A 80 10.20 25.33 7.81
C ASP A 80 11.18 24.13 7.73
N GLN A 81 11.63 23.71 6.54
CA GLN A 81 12.43 22.49 6.40
C GLN A 81 13.88 22.70 5.97
N ASN A 82 14.36 23.92 6.02
CA ASN A 82 15.77 24.23 5.81
C ASN A 82 16.59 23.79 7.03
N VAL A 83 16.91 22.50 7.09
CA VAL A 83 17.90 22.00 8.04
C VAL A 83 19.27 22.19 7.38
N GLU A 84 20.00 23.21 7.84
CA GLU A 84 21.27 23.61 7.24
C GLU A 84 22.21 22.43 7.01
N GLY A 85 22.53 22.19 5.73
CA GLY A 85 23.54 21.24 5.31
C GLY A 85 23.13 19.76 5.28
N LEU A 86 21.85 19.39 5.49
CA LEU A 86 21.35 18.03 5.28
C LEU A 86 20.63 17.94 3.93
N GLN A 87 20.98 16.95 3.13
CA GLN A 87 20.41 16.71 1.78
C GLN A 87 20.28 15.22 1.44
N GLY A 88 20.42 14.33 2.44
CA GLY A 88 20.36 12.88 2.26
C GLY A 88 21.68 12.25 1.80
N LYS A 89 22.79 12.98 1.87
CA LYS A 89 24.10 12.48 1.42
C LYS A 89 24.51 11.23 2.20
N GLY A 90 24.89 10.16 1.46
CA GLY A 90 25.32 8.89 2.04
C GLY A 90 24.15 8.01 2.55
N VAL A 91 22.91 8.42 2.30
CA VAL A 91 21.70 7.64 2.56
C VAL A 91 21.02 7.31 1.23
N LEU A 92 20.58 6.08 1.09
CA LEU A 92 19.81 5.62 -0.08
C LEU A 92 18.33 5.97 0.08
N VAL A 93 17.68 6.24 -1.06
CA VAL A 93 16.22 6.31 -1.16
C VAL A 93 15.75 5.17 -2.05
N GLY A 94 14.99 4.25 -1.49
CA GLY A 94 14.35 3.15 -2.21
C GLY A 94 12.96 3.54 -2.68
N ILE A 95 12.67 3.41 -3.97
CA ILE A 95 11.35 3.66 -4.56
C ILE A 95 10.86 2.36 -5.18
N ILE A 96 9.78 1.81 -4.62
CA ILE A 96 9.11 0.62 -5.16
C ILE A 96 7.77 1.10 -5.73
N ASP A 97 7.67 1.17 -7.09
CA ASP A 97 6.57 1.89 -7.74
C ASP A 97 6.41 1.46 -9.22
N SER A 98 5.77 2.29 -10.05
CA SER A 98 5.52 2.05 -11.48
C SER A 98 6.76 2.10 -12.37
N GLY A 99 7.90 2.57 -11.86
CA GLY A 99 9.14 2.75 -12.60
C GLY A 99 9.75 4.13 -12.41
N ILE A 100 10.58 4.57 -13.35
CA ILE A 100 11.23 5.89 -13.33
C ILE A 100 11.59 6.33 -14.74
N ASP A 101 11.43 7.62 -15.05
CA ASP A 101 12.12 8.26 -16.16
C ASP A 101 13.55 8.61 -15.73
N TYR A 102 14.46 7.67 -15.89
CA TYR A 102 15.87 7.84 -15.50
C TYR A 102 16.60 8.94 -16.26
N SER A 103 16.05 9.37 -17.41
CA SER A 103 16.61 10.47 -18.22
C SER A 103 16.18 11.85 -17.72
N HIS A 104 15.24 11.93 -16.77
CA HIS A 104 14.85 13.20 -16.18
C HIS A 104 16.04 13.89 -15.50
N PRO A 105 16.30 15.18 -15.77
CA PRO A 105 17.48 15.88 -15.24
C PRO A 105 17.64 15.79 -13.72
N ASP A 106 16.55 15.66 -12.97
CA ASP A 106 16.58 15.60 -11.51
C ASP A 106 17.22 14.31 -10.94
N PHE A 107 17.38 13.28 -11.77
CA PHE A 107 18.02 12.02 -11.40
C PHE A 107 19.44 11.88 -11.98
N ILE A 108 19.98 12.95 -12.55
CA ILE A 108 21.32 13.00 -13.15
C ILE A 108 22.18 13.98 -12.35
N ARG A 109 23.41 13.59 -12.01
CA ARG A 109 24.39 14.44 -11.32
C ARG A 109 24.92 15.53 -12.24
N ASP A 110 25.63 16.51 -11.67
CA ASP A 110 26.20 17.61 -12.44
C ASP A 110 27.30 17.16 -13.45
N ASP A 111 27.97 16.06 -13.15
CA ASP A 111 28.95 15.43 -14.03
C ASP A 111 28.32 14.59 -15.16
N GLY A 112 26.98 14.50 -15.19
CA GLY A 112 26.22 13.73 -16.17
C GLY A 112 26.02 12.26 -15.85
N THR A 113 26.48 11.78 -14.69
CA THR A 113 26.26 10.41 -14.23
C THR A 113 24.89 10.24 -13.58
N SER A 114 24.36 9.01 -13.57
CA SER A 114 23.09 8.69 -12.93
C SER A 114 23.18 8.72 -11.40
N ARG A 115 22.10 9.12 -10.73
CA ARG A 115 21.92 8.97 -9.28
C ARG A 115 21.28 7.63 -8.93
N ILE A 116 20.88 6.83 -9.92
CA ILE A 116 20.29 5.51 -9.70
C ILE A 116 21.44 4.50 -9.57
N ALA A 117 21.63 3.98 -8.36
CA ALA A 117 22.66 2.99 -8.07
C ALA A 117 22.27 1.61 -8.62
N PHE A 118 21.00 1.24 -8.44
CA PHE A 118 20.42 -0.01 -8.93
C PHE A 118 18.96 0.22 -9.34
N CYS A 119 18.52 -0.53 -10.35
CA CYS A 119 17.11 -0.63 -10.69
C CYS A 119 16.76 -2.08 -11.03
N TRP A 120 15.68 -2.57 -10.47
CA TRP A 120 15.08 -3.84 -10.85
C TRP A 120 13.75 -3.61 -11.56
N ASP A 121 13.70 -3.88 -12.85
CA ASP A 121 12.46 -3.94 -13.61
C ASP A 121 11.91 -5.37 -13.54
N GLN A 122 10.92 -5.60 -12.68
CA GLN A 122 10.29 -6.90 -12.51
C GLN A 122 9.47 -7.32 -13.75
N SER A 123 9.10 -6.39 -14.62
CA SER A 123 8.38 -6.65 -15.88
C SER A 123 9.31 -6.94 -17.06
N GLY A 124 10.62 -6.74 -16.89
CA GLY A 124 11.60 -6.94 -17.96
C GLY A 124 11.79 -8.43 -18.28
N GLU A 125 11.93 -8.72 -19.58
CA GLU A 125 12.15 -10.06 -20.10
C GLU A 125 13.53 -10.14 -20.78
N GLN A 126 14.58 -10.37 -20.00
CA GLN A 126 15.92 -10.59 -20.53
C GLN A 126 16.59 -11.73 -19.77
N GLU A 127 16.83 -12.85 -20.47
CA GLU A 127 17.43 -14.04 -19.88
C GLU A 127 18.78 -13.75 -19.20
N GLY A 128 18.96 -14.26 -18.00
CA GLY A 128 20.21 -14.14 -17.22
C GLY A 128 20.47 -12.78 -16.58
N ARG A 129 19.50 -11.85 -16.58
CA ARG A 129 19.62 -10.53 -15.94
C ARG A 129 18.72 -10.33 -14.71
N ALA A 130 18.04 -11.35 -14.22
CA ALA A 130 17.36 -11.27 -12.94
C ALA A 130 18.36 -11.02 -11.81
N PRO A 131 17.99 -10.24 -10.76
CA PRO A 131 18.88 -10.06 -9.61
C PRO A 131 19.18 -11.37 -8.90
N GLU A 132 20.32 -11.45 -8.25
CA GLU A 132 20.71 -12.62 -7.47
C GLU A 132 19.67 -12.97 -6.40
N GLY A 133 19.19 -14.21 -6.39
CA GLY A 133 18.16 -14.72 -5.50
C GLY A 133 16.72 -14.53 -6.00
N PHE A 134 16.53 -13.92 -7.19
CA PHE A 134 15.23 -13.73 -7.81
C PHE A 134 15.18 -14.38 -9.19
N SER A 135 13.97 -14.73 -9.64
CA SER A 135 13.78 -15.49 -10.89
C SER A 135 13.16 -14.67 -12.03
N ILE A 136 12.76 -13.44 -11.78
CA ILE A 136 12.06 -12.59 -12.75
C ILE A 136 12.78 -11.26 -12.97
N GLY A 137 12.46 -10.61 -14.07
CA GLY A 137 12.85 -9.23 -14.34
C GLY A 137 14.28 -9.04 -14.79
N VAL A 138 14.68 -7.77 -14.85
CA VAL A 138 16.00 -7.33 -15.30
C VAL A 138 16.60 -6.35 -14.30
N GLU A 139 17.82 -6.62 -13.85
CA GLU A 139 18.58 -5.68 -13.02
C GLU A 139 19.43 -4.77 -13.89
N TYR A 140 19.39 -3.48 -13.59
CA TYR A 140 20.26 -2.45 -14.15
C TYR A 140 21.12 -1.80 -13.06
N THR A 141 22.38 -1.53 -13.37
CA THR A 141 23.35 -0.90 -12.47
C THR A 141 23.58 0.55 -12.84
N ALA A 142 24.27 1.33 -11.99
CA ALA A 142 24.67 2.69 -12.30
C ALA A 142 25.46 2.79 -13.63
N GLU A 143 26.29 1.79 -13.94
CA GLU A 143 27.07 1.73 -15.18
C GLU A 143 26.17 1.58 -16.42
N ASP A 144 25.09 0.80 -16.33
CA ASP A 144 24.11 0.66 -17.42
C ASP A 144 23.42 2.01 -17.68
N PHE A 145 23.01 2.73 -16.63
CA PHE A 145 22.39 4.06 -16.76
C PHE A 145 23.37 5.08 -17.33
N ASP A 146 24.60 5.12 -16.84
CA ASP A 146 25.63 6.03 -17.34
C ASP A 146 25.94 5.78 -18.82
N LYS A 147 25.94 4.52 -19.23
CA LYS A 147 26.11 4.13 -20.63
C LYS A 147 24.91 4.58 -21.48
N ALA A 148 23.68 4.33 -21.01
CA ALA A 148 22.46 4.73 -21.69
C ALA A 148 22.38 6.27 -21.83
N LEU A 149 22.70 7.04 -20.79
CA LEU A 149 22.66 8.51 -20.81
C LEU A 149 23.64 9.15 -21.81
N ARG A 150 24.70 8.44 -22.16
CA ARG A 150 25.67 8.90 -23.20
C ARG A 150 25.18 8.61 -24.62
N MET A 151 24.16 7.76 -24.78
CA MET A 151 23.60 7.43 -26.09
C MET A 151 22.57 8.48 -26.55
N PRO A 152 22.35 8.62 -27.87
CA PRO A 152 21.17 9.32 -28.37
C PRO A 152 19.87 8.77 -27.75
N GLU A 153 18.89 9.63 -27.59
CA GLU A 153 17.64 9.27 -26.87
C GLU A 153 16.98 8.03 -27.47
N GLU A 154 16.96 7.90 -28.78
CA GLU A 154 16.35 6.80 -29.52
C GLU A 154 16.99 5.44 -29.23
N SER A 155 18.27 5.42 -28.86
CA SER A 155 19.07 4.20 -28.64
C SER A 155 19.24 3.84 -27.16
N ARG A 156 18.74 4.65 -26.24
CA ARG A 156 18.87 4.40 -24.79
C ARG A 156 18.18 3.10 -24.36
N TRP A 157 17.07 2.78 -25.01
CA TRP A 157 16.25 1.60 -24.77
C TRP A 157 16.96 0.27 -25.04
N GLU A 158 17.97 0.28 -25.90
CA GLU A 158 18.80 -0.90 -26.19
C GLU A 158 19.65 -1.30 -24.97
N ILE A 159 19.89 -0.37 -24.04
CA ILE A 159 20.70 -0.58 -22.84
C ILE A 159 19.84 -0.68 -21.59
N VAL A 160 18.95 0.29 -21.41
CA VAL A 160 18.05 0.36 -20.25
C VAL A 160 16.62 0.57 -20.75
N ALA A 161 15.81 -0.48 -20.62
CA ALA A 161 14.42 -0.49 -21.09
C ALA A 161 13.39 -0.04 -20.02
N VAL A 162 13.86 0.42 -18.86
CA VAL A 162 12.99 0.92 -17.80
C VAL A 162 12.39 2.25 -18.21
N ASP A 163 11.06 2.36 -18.04
CA ASP A 163 10.37 3.63 -18.20
C ASP A 163 9.20 3.79 -17.21
N ASP A 164 8.63 4.98 -17.19
CA ASP A 164 7.44 5.34 -16.43
C ASP A 164 6.53 6.29 -17.23
N ARG A 165 6.66 6.29 -18.57
CA ARG A 165 5.99 7.27 -19.44
C ARG A 165 4.48 7.16 -19.45
N VAL A 166 3.94 5.99 -19.15
CA VAL A 166 2.49 5.74 -19.16
C VAL A 166 1.84 6.27 -17.89
N LEU A 167 2.39 5.94 -16.73
CA LEU A 167 1.83 6.31 -15.42
C LEU A 167 2.49 7.58 -14.87
N GLY A 168 3.80 7.68 -14.95
CA GLY A 168 4.57 8.79 -14.41
C GLY A 168 4.52 8.92 -12.90
N HIS A 169 4.05 7.87 -12.21
CA HIS A 169 3.81 7.90 -10.78
C HIS A 169 5.12 7.74 -10.00
N GLY A 170 5.91 6.71 -10.28
CA GLY A 170 7.19 6.49 -9.63
C GLY A 170 8.19 7.62 -9.88
N THR A 171 8.18 8.21 -11.09
CA THR A 171 8.97 9.42 -11.43
C THR A 171 8.58 10.60 -10.53
N ALA A 172 7.27 10.83 -10.32
CA ALA A 172 6.77 11.90 -9.47
C ALA A 172 7.15 11.67 -8.00
N VAL A 173 6.97 10.45 -7.50
CA VAL A 173 7.33 10.02 -6.14
C VAL A 173 8.83 10.19 -5.89
N ALA A 174 9.68 9.69 -6.80
CA ALA A 174 11.14 9.87 -6.73
C ALA A 174 11.54 11.36 -6.76
N GLY A 175 10.85 12.17 -7.55
CA GLY A 175 11.06 13.62 -7.63
C GLY A 175 10.82 14.32 -6.30
N VAL A 176 9.72 14.00 -5.60
CA VAL A 176 9.42 14.57 -4.27
C VAL A 176 10.44 14.08 -3.23
N ALA A 177 10.73 12.79 -3.19
CA ALA A 177 11.64 12.24 -2.19
C ALA A 177 13.08 12.75 -2.38
N ALA A 178 13.61 12.72 -3.61
CA ALA A 178 15.03 12.86 -3.85
C ALA A 178 15.44 13.59 -5.14
N GLY A 179 14.53 14.22 -5.88
CA GLY A 179 14.87 15.01 -7.06
C GLY A 179 15.88 16.11 -6.73
N ASN A 180 16.96 16.29 -7.52
CA ASN A 180 17.95 17.34 -7.25
C ASN A 180 17.56 18.72 -7.82
N GLY A 181 16.42 18.82 -8.48
CA GLY A 181 15.87 20.05 -9.05
C GLY A 181 16.60 20.57 -10.29
N ARG A 182 17.54 19.80 -10.86
CA ARG A 182 18.37 20.24 -12.00
C ARG A 182 17.56 20.57 -13.25
N GLY A 183 16.39 19.94 -13.43
CA GLY A 183 15.45 20.25 -14.51
C GLY A 183 14.75 21.60 -14.36
N SER A 184 14.84 22.27 -13.21
CA SER A 184 14.19 23.54 -12.95
C SER A 184 15.15 24.71 -12.81
N VAL A 185 14.68 25.92 -13.14
CA VAL A 185 15.47 27.15 -12.99
C VAL A 185 15.89 27.33 -11.54
N SER A 186 17.19 27.48 -11.29
CA SER A 186 17.78 27.65 -9.97
C SER A 186 17.43 26.50 -8.99
N ARG A 187 17.17 25.32 -9.52
CA ARG A 187 16.82 24.11 -8.74
C ARG A 187 15.64 24.31 -7.78
N ARG A 188 14.63 25.08 -8.18
CA ARG A 188 13.48 25.41 -7.32
C ARG A 188 12.60 24.20 -6.97
N ASN A 189 12.56 23.20 -7.84
CA ASN A 189 11.72 22.00 -7.66
C ASN A 189 12.55 20.83 -7.10
N ARG A 190 13.40 21.11 -6.09
CA ARG A 190 14.15 20.07 -5.40
C ARG A 190 13.23 19.22 -4.54
N GLY A 191 13.49 17.92 -4.51
CA GLY A 191 13.00 17.01 -3.50
C GLY A 191 13.70 17.23 -2.15
N ILE A 192 13.26 16.50 -1.15
CA ILE A 192 13.74 16.65 0.23
C ILE A 192 15.18 16.16 0.40
N ALA A 193 15.50 14.94 -0.09
CA ALA A 193 16.81 14.30 0.02
C ALA A 193 17.60 14.40 -1.31
N ALA A 194 17.85 15.62 -1.75
CA ALA A 194 18.36 15.92 -3.11
C ALA A 194 19.77 15.39 -3.41
N GLU A 195 20.54 14.90 -2.42
CA GLU A 195 21.86 14.28 -2.59
C GLU A 195 21.86 12.77 -2.29
N SER A 196 20.70 12.17 -2.02
CA SER A 196 20.57 10.72 -1.90
C SER A 196 20.74 10.04 -3.26
N ASP A 197 21.35 8.87 -3.26
CA ASP A 197 21.30 7.96 -4.40
C ASP A 197 20.05 7.08 -4.33
N LEU A 198 19.62 6.57 -5.48
CA LEU A 198 18.35 5.89 -5.63
C LEU A 198 18.53 4.39 -5.87
N ILE A 199 17.65 3.60 -5.27
CA ILE A 199 17.38 2.20 -5.68
C ILE A 199 15.92 2.14 -6.11
N ILE A 200 15.68 1.70 -7.34
CA ILE A 200 14.35 1.67 -7.94
C ILE A 200 13.90 0.22 -8.12
N VAL A 201 12.66 -0.07 -7.79
CA VAL A 201 11.96 -1.29 -8.22
C VAL A 201 10.75 -0.87 -9.03
N LYS A 202 10.74 -1.24 -10.29
CA LYS A 202 9.56 -1.14 -11.14
C LYS A 202 8.76 -2.42 -10.98
N LEU A 203 7.59 -2.29 -10.38
CA LEU A 203 6.70 -3.42 -10.13
C LEU A 203 6.14 -4.00 -11.42
N ALA A 204 6.09 -5.32 -11.51
CA ALA A 204 5.43 -6.01 -12.61
C ALA A 204 3.91 -6.00 -12.40
N GLY A 205 3.16 -5.60 -13.43
CA GLY A 205 1.76 -5.96 -13.54
C GLY A 205 1.65 -7.41 -14.03
N ARG A 206 0.79 -8.22 -13.40
CA ARG A 206 0.46 -9.58 -13.85
C ARG A 206 -0.54 -9.54 -15.01
N ASP A 207 -1.14 -10.67 -15.36
CA ASP A 207 -2.10 -10.83 -16.47
C ASP A 207 -3.25 -9.80 -16.47
N ASP A 208 -3.60 -9.28 -15.31
CA ASP A 208 -4.62 -8.24 -15.11
C ASP A 208 -4.07 -6.81 -15.06
N GLY A 209 -2.76 -6.63 -15.26
CA GLY A 209 -2.08 -5.32 -15.29
C GLY A 209 -1.73 -4.75 -13.92
N PHE A 210 -2.07 -5.42 -12.81
CA PHE A 210 -1.80 -4.94 -11.45
C PHE A 210 -0.71 -5.75 -10.76
N PRO A 211 0.23 -5.09 -10.01
CA PRO A 211 1.17 -5.77 -9.15
C PRO A 211 0.44 -6.40 -7.95
N ARG A 212 1.06 -7.39 -7.36
CA ARG A 212 0.57 -8.07 -6.17
C ARG A 212 1.49 -7.85 -4.98
N THR A 213 1.05 -8.26 -3.81
CA THR A 213 1.84 -8.18 -2.58
C THR A 213 3.16 -8.94 -2.67
N THR A 214 3.23 -10.00 -3.47
CA THR A 214 4.45 -10.77 -3.74
C THR A 214 5.53 -9.93 -4.40
N GLU A 215 5.22 -9.19 -5.45
CA GLU A 215 6.16 -8.33 -6.16
C GLU A 215 6.73 -7.25 -5.24
N VAL A 216 5.92 -6.75 -4.30
CA VAL A 216 6.37 -5.77 -3.30
C VAL A 216 7.26 -6.39 -2.24
N MET A 217 6.92 -7.59 -1.74
CA MET A 217 7.77 -8.30 -0.77
C MET A 217 9.16 -8.58 -1.36
N GLU A 218 9.20 -9.08 -2.59
CA GLU A 218 10.46 -9.28 -3.33
C GLU A 218 11.21 -7.95 -3.55
N GLY A 219 10.49 -6.87 -3.91
CA GLY A 219 11.05 -5.54 -4.08
C GLY A 219 11.67 -4.98 -2.81
N LEU A 220 11.01 -5.15 -1.65
CA LEU A 220 11.53 -4.76 -0.34
C LEU A 220 12.79 -5.54 0.03
N ASP A 221 12.77 -6.86 -0.15
CA ASP A 221 13.93 -7.72 0.08
C ASP A 221 15.12 -7.27 -0.80
N TYR A 222 14.86 -7.04 -2.10
CA TYR A 222 15.86 -6.56 -3.04
C TYR A 222 16.52 -5.24 -2.60
N VAL A 223 15.73 -4.20 -2.28
CA VAL A 223 16.29 -2.90 -1.92
C VAL A 223 17.12 -2.97 -0.64
N LEU A 224 16.71 -3.80 0.33
CA LEU A 224 17.47 -4.01 1.56
C LEU A 224 18.77 -4.79 1.31
N ARG A 225 18.76 -5.84 0.49
CA ARG A 225 19.99 -6.55 0.08
C ARG A 225 20.98 -5.61 -0.59
N LYS A 226 20.51 -4.70 -1.47
CA LYS A 226 21.38 -3.70 -2.11
C LYS A 226 21.93 -2.68 -1.12
N ALA A 227 21.12 -2.19 -0.18
CA ALA A 227 21.56 -1.28 0.87
C ALA A 227 22.62 -1.92 1.78
N ILE A 228 22.42 -3.18 2.17
CA ILE A 228 23.42 -3.98 2.92
C ILE A 228 24.72 -4.12 2.11
N ARG A 229 24.63 -4.47 0.82
CA ARG A 229 25.81 -4.59 -0.05
C ARG A 229 26.59 -3.29 -0.18
N LEU A 230 25.90 -2.15 -0.26
CA LEU A 230 26.48 -0.82 -0.31
C LEU A 230 26.95 -0.30 1.07
N GLN A 231 26.58 -0.98 2.15
CA GLN A 231 26.83 -0.55 3.54
C GLN A 231 26.24 0.85 3.85
N GLN A 232 25.11 1.20 3.24
CA GLN A 232 24.43 2.48 3.41
C GLN A 232 23.06 2.31 4.04
N PRO A 233 22.62 3.22 4.92
CA PRO A 233 21.24 3.25 5.40
C PRO A 233 20.29 3.61 4.26
N ILE A 234 19.02 3.19 4.38
CA ILE A 234 18.01 3.39 3.34
C ILE A 234 16.66 3.82 3.89
N ALA A 235 16.05 4.85 3.26
CA ALA A 235 14.65 5.21 3.44
C ALA A 235 13.85 4.66 2.24
N VAL A 236 12.84 3.82 2.51
CA VAL A 236 12.05 3.16 1.47
C VAL A 236 10.67 3.76 1.39
N ASN A 237 10.20 4.07 0.19
CA ASN A 237 8.88 4.61 -0.11
C ASN A 237 7.97 3.56 -0.75
N LEU A 238 6.77 3.38 -0.18
CA LEU A 238 5.68 2.60 -0.74
C LEU A 238 4.47 3.52 -0.94
N SER A 239 4.15 3.82 -2.20
CA SER A 239 3.07 4.74 -2.57
C SER A 239 1.91 4.03 -3.28
N PHE A 240 1.46 2.92 -2.71
CA PHE A 240 0.34 2.10 -3.19
C PHE A 240 -0.32 1.37 -2.02
N GLY A 241 -1.52 0.85 -2.26
CA GLY A 241 -2.23 0.07 -1.26
C GLY A 241 -3.46 -0.63 -1.83
N ASN A 242 -4.17 -1.32 -0.95
CA ASN A 242 -5.46 -1.93 -1.23
C ASN A 242 -6.32 -1.99 0.04
N ASN A 243 -7.59 -2.35 -0.14
CA ASN A 243 -8.54 -2.55 0.97
C ASN A 243 -8.69 -4.04 1.37
N TYR A 244 -7.75 -4.92 0.99
CA TYR A 244 -7.88 -6.36 1.21
C TYR A 244 -7.15 -6.83 2.47
N GLY A 245 -7.87 -6.97 3.56
CA GLY A 245 -7.37 -7.48 4.82
C GLY A 245 -8.11 -6.93 6.04
N PRO A 246 -7.70 -7.33 7.26
CA PRO A 246 -8.39 -6.98 8.50
C PRO A 246 -8.14 -5.53 8.95
N HIS A 247 -7.26 -4.78 8.32
CA HIS A 247 -6.83 -3.42 8.69
C HIS A 247 -6.36 -3.29 10.16
N ASP A 248 -5.88 -4.38 10.73
CA ASP A 248 -5.38 -4.50 12.11
C ASP A 248 -3.84 -4.53 12.20
N GLY A 249 -3.15 -4.47 11.05
CA GLY A 249 -1.70 -4.51 10.95
C GLY A 249 -1.10 -5.92 11.00
N ARG A 250 -1.91 -6.97 10.87
CA ARG A 250 -1.52 -8.37 11.13
C ARG A 250 -1.70 -9.33 9.95
N SER A 251 -1.95 -8.85 8.74
CA SER A 251 -1.83 -9.71 7.56
C SER A 251 -0.38 -10.21 7.43
N LEU A 252 -0.18 -11.33 6.74
CA LEU A 252 1.17 -11.87 6.54
C LEU A 252 2.11 -10.86 5.87
N PHE A 253 1.58 -10.10 4.91
CA PHE A 253 2.29 -9.02 4.23
C PHE A 253 2.69 -7.89 5.21
N GLU A 254 1.79 -7.45 6.10
CA GLU A 254 2.07 -6.38 7.07
C GLU A 254 3.05 -6.83 8.15
N ASN A 255 2.94 -8.09 8.61
CA ASN A 255 3.90 -8.68 9.53
C ASN A 255 5.30 -8.70 8.90
N TYR A 256 5.43 -9.15 7.64
CA TYR A 256 6.71 -9.13 6.93
C TYR A 256 7.31 -7.72 6.89
N ILE A 257 6.55 -6.70 6.46
CA ILE A 257 7.03 -5.31 6.41
C ILE A 257 7.44 -4.81 7.80
N SER A 258 6.65 -5.12 8.82
CA SER A 258 6.96 -4.73 10.21
C SER A 258 8.25 -5.37 10.73
N GLU A 259 8.52 -6.64 10.37
CA GLU A 259 9.71 -7.35 10.77
C GLU A 259 10.97 -6.88 10.03
N LEU A 260 10.82 -6.39 8.78
CA LEU A 260 11.94 -5.82 8.01
C LEU A 260 12.57 -4.60 8.69
N ASN A 261 11.83 -3.90 9.56
CA ASN A 261 12.34 -2.75 10.30
C ASN A 261 13.57 -3.06 11.17
N GLY A 262 13.81 -4.34 11.49
CA GLY A 262 14.99 -4.82 12.21
C GLY A 262 16.13 -5.37 11.35
N VAL A 263 15.93 -5.48 10.02
CA VAL A 263 16.89 -6.18 9.14
C VAL A 263 18.15 -5.38 8.83
N TRP A 264 18.06 -4.09 8.68
CA TRP A 264 19.17 -3.19 8.38
C TRP A 264 18.81 -1.79 8.87
N LYS A 265 19.71 -0.85 8.66
CA LYS A 265 19.46 0.58 8.96
C LYS A 265 18.46 1.14 7.96
N ASN A 266 17.17 0.86 8.16
CA ASN A 266 16.11 1.26 7.25
C ASN A 266 14.97 2.02 7.95
N MET A 267 14.20 2.78 7.17
CA MET A 267 12.89 3.30 7.53
C MET A 267 11.94 3.10 6.36
N ILE A 268 10.83 2.40 6.57
CA ILE A 268 9.81 2.16 5.56
C ILE A 268 8.67 3.16 5.77
N VAL A 269 8.36 3.91 4.71
CA VAL A 269 7.32 4.94 4.69
C VAL A 269 6.24 4.51 3.71
N VAL A 270 4.98 4.57 4.14
CA VAL A 270 3.83 4.04 3.40
C VAL A 270 2.75 5.11 3.29
N ALA A 271 2.18 5.29 2.10
CA ALA A 271 1.03 6.16 1.87
C ALA A 271 -0.22 5.61 2.57
N ALA A 272 -1.00 6.49 3.20
CA ALA A 272 -2.20 6.12 3.97
C ALA A 272 -3.39 5.64 3.10
N GLY A 273 -3.31 5.84 1.78
CA GLY A 273 -4.40 5.58 0.83
C GLY A 273 -5.35 6.75 0.66
N ASN A 274 -6.15 6.69 -0.41
CA ASN A 274 -7.06 7.77 -0.83
C ASN A 274 -8.55 7.43 -0.60
N GLU A 275 -8.84 6.57 0.39
CA GLU A 275 -10.18 6.03 0.66
C GLU A 275 -10.99 6.83 1.68
N GLY A 276 -10.45 7.95 2.23
CA GLY A 276 -11.07 8.69 3.33
C GLY A 276 -12.50 9.20 3.06
N ASN A 277 -12.85 9.45 1.81
CA ASN A 277 -14.18 9.87 1.37
C ASN A 277 -14.80 9.01 0.25
N ALA A 278 -14.19 7.84 -0.02
CA ALA A 278 -14.60 6.97 -1.13
C ALA A 278 -15.88 6.16 -0.86
N ARG A 279 -16.37 6.12 0.37
CA ARG A 279 -17.53 5.32 0.82
C ARG A 279 -17.29 3.80 0.72
N HIS A 280 -16.05 3.36 0.79
CA HIS A 280 -15.68 1.95 0.65
C HIS A 280 -15.48 1.23 1.99
N HIS A 281 -15.72 1.90 3.11
CA HIS A 281 -15.73 1.29 4.43
C HIS A 281 -17.04 1.56 5.15
N THR A 282 -17.53 0.54 5.85
CA THR A 282 -18.59 0.67 6.84
C THR A 282 -18.33 -0.26 8.03
N GLN A 283 -18.85 0.12 9.19
CA GLN A 283 -18.77 -0.65 10.41
C GLN A 283 -20.17 -0.94 10.91
N VAL A 284 -20.37 -2.15 11.43
CA VAL A 284 -21.65 -2.62 11.93
C VAL A 284 -21.51 -3.05 13.38
N ALA A 285 -22.42 -2.60 14.25
CA ALA A 285 -22.58 -3.13 15.58
C ALA A 285 -23.74 -4.15 15.61
N LEU A 286 -23.43 -5.40 15.93
CA LEU A 286 -24.42 -6.45 16.12
C LEU A 286 -24.93 -6.46 17.56
N PRO A 287 -26.25 -6.66 17.79
CA PRO A 287 -26.79 -6.71 19.13
C PRO A 287 -26.24 -7.91 19.93
N LYS A 288 -25.80 -7.65 21.17
CA LYS A 288 -25.29 -8.65 22.12
C LYS A 288 -26.43 -9.19 22.98
N GLY A 289 -26.52 -10.51 23.13
CA GLY A 289 -27.51 -11.17 24.02
C GLY A 289 -28.95 -11.22 23.48
N ASP A 290 -29.92 -11.61 24.34
CA ASP A 290 -31.35 -11.67 24.02
C ASP A 290 -31.99 -10.26 24.02
N PHE A 291 -31.55 -9.38 23.14
CA PHE A 291 -32.11 -8.03 23.06
C PHE A 291 -33.37 -7.98 22.18
N ARG A 292 -34.50 -7.72 22.81
CA ARG A 292 -35.66 -7.12 22.15
C ARG A 292 -35.42 -5.62 22.10
N ILE A 293 -34.87 -5.12 20.99
CA ILE A 293 -34.66 -3.68 20.81
C ILE A 293 -35.93 -3.05 20.27
N TYR A 294 -36.50 -2.16 21.08
CA TYR A 294 -37.49 -1.19 20.66
C TYR A 294 -36.74 0.08 20.22
N GLY A 295 -36.70 0.36 18.93
CA GLY A 295 -36.28 1.66 18.46
C GLY A 295 -35.44 1.64 17.15
N ASN A 296 -35.80 2.51 16.23
CA ASN A 296 -35.04 2.81 15.02
C ASN A 296 -33.78 3.59 15.38
N GLY A 297 -32.63 2.95 15.39
CA GLY A 297 -31.37 3.66 15.62
C GLY A 297 -30.17 2.72 15.69
N GLY A 298 -29.56 2.43 14.55
CA GLY A 298 -28.18 1.99 14.48
C GLY A 298 -27.24 3.19 14.65
N PHE A 299 -26.17 3.05 15.45
CA PHE A 299 -25.19 4.12 15.67
C PHE A 299 -24.04 4.11 14.65
N ASP A 300 -24.16 3.32 13.60
CA ASP A 300 -23.11 2.97 12.64
C ASP A 300 -23.73 2.74 11.25
N GLY A 301 -23.03 2.28 10.31
CA GLY A 301 -23.46 2.11 8.91
C GLY A 301 -24.56 1.05 8.66
N SER A 302 -25.44 0.74 9.59
CA SER A 302 -26.40 -0.35 9.44
C SER A 302 -27.83 -0.03 9.91
N ARG A 303 -28.80 -0.78 9.37
CA ARG A 303 -30.21 -0.74 9.75
C ARG A 303 -30.57 -2.02 10.51
N ILE A 304 -31.10 -1.90 11.75
CA ILE A 304 -31.61 -3.03 12.51
C ILE A 304 -33.10 -3.24 12.18
N ASN A 305 -33.44 -4.45 11.75
CA ASN A 305 -34.81 -4.83 11.39
C ASN A 305 -35.58 -5.38 12.61
N SER A 306 -36.91 -5.50 12.48
CA SER A 306 -37.79 -6.02 13.53
C SER A 306 -37.54 -7.48 13.91
N ASP A 307 -36.84 -8.25 13.07
CA ASP A 307 -36.40 -9.62 13.30
C ASP A 307 -34.97 -9.73 13.89
N ASN A 308 -34.41 -8.61 14.38
CA ASN A 308 -33.04 -8.48 14.90
C ASN A 308 -31.95 -8.71 13.84
N SER A 309 -32.28 -8.80 12.56
CA SER A 309 -31.26 -8.76 11.51
C SER A 309 -30.71 -7.35 11.32
N THR A 310 -29.45 -7.27 10.95
CA THR A 310 -28.77 -6.02 10.62
C THR A 310 -28.53 -5.98 9.13
N GLU A 311 -28.90 -4.89 8.46
CA GLU A 311 -28.79 -4.73 7.02
C GLU A 311 -27.77 -3.65 6.65
N VAL A 312 -26.87 -3.99 5.75
CA VAL A 312 -25.87 -3.10 5.17
C VAL A 312 -26.18 -2.94 3.68
N GLU A 313 -26.52 -1.74 3.26
CA GLU A 313 -26.85 -1.44 1.88
C GLU A 313 -25.66 -0.80 1.16
N PHE A 314 -25.47 -1.18 -0.11
CA PHE A 314 -24.49 -0.55 -0.99
C PHE A 314 -25.03 -0.37 -2.40
N ALA A 315 -24.59 0.69 -3.06
CA ALA A 315 -24.86 0.93 -4.45
C ALA A 315 -23.78 0.29 -5.31
N LEU A 316 -24.19 -0.47 -6.31
CA LEU A 316 -23.35 -0.96 -7.39
C LEU A 316 -23.69 -0.17 -8.66
N ALA A 317 -22.73 0.59 -9.16
CA ALA A 317 -22.92 1.48 -10.31
C ALA A 317 -23.09 0.70 -11.62
N GLU A 318 -23.66 1.36 -12.63
CA GLU A 318 -23.69 0.83 -13.99
C GLU A 318 -22.27 0.77 -14.58
N GLY A 319 -21.98 -0.29 -15.33
CA GLY A 319 -20.70 -0.45 -16.01
C GLY A 319 -19.66 -1.25 -15.22
N GLU A 320 -19.90 -1.52 -13.94
CA GLU A 320 -18.98 -2.32 -13.14
C GLU A 320 -18.87 -3.77 -13.65
N ARG A 321 -17.64 -4.29 -13.64
CA ARG A 321 -17.35 -5.66 -14.08
C ARG A 321 -16.86 -6.55 -12.97
N ALA A 322 -16.37 -5.98 -11.88
CA ALA A 322 -15.93 -6.69 -10.69
C ALA A 322 -16.20 -5.84 -9.45
N LEU A 323 -16.51 -6.48 -8.35
CA LEU A 323 -16.57 -5.87 -7.02
C LEU A 323 -16.11 -6.91 -6.01
N THR A 324 -15.33 -6.49 -5.04
CA THR A 324 -14.98 -7.32 -3.88
C THR A 324 -15.43 -6.59 -2.61
N ILE A 325 -16.05 -7.32 -1.69
CA ILE A 325 -16.33 -6.87 -0.34
C ILE A 325 -15.75 -7.90 0.62
N GLN A 326 -14.89 -7.45 1.53
CA GLN A 326 -14.41 -8.25 2.64
C GLN A 326 -15.07 -7.79 3.93
N MET A 327 -15.72 -8.72 4.62
CA MET A 327 -16.23 -8.50 5.96
C MET A 327 -15.31 -9.19 6.96
N TRP A 328 -14.87 -8.42 7.95
CA TRP A 328 -14.05 -8.90 9.06
C TRP A 328 -14.80 -8.78 10.38
N LYS A 329 -14.89 -9.86 11.10
CA LYS A 329 -15.56 -9.95 12.40
C LYS A 329 -14.70 -10.73 13.39
N SER A 330 -15.00 -10.60 14.69
CA SER A 330 -14.39 -11.49 15.68
C SER A 330 -14.80 -12.94 15.43
N TYR A 331 -13.84 -13.86 15.54
CA TYR A 331 -14.09 -15.29 15.39
C TYR A 331 -15.09 -15.84 16.38
N VAL A 332 -15.14 -15.27 17.59
CA VAL A 332 -16.10 -15.73 18.64
C VAL A 332 -17.55 -15.36 18.35
N ASP A 333 -17.79 -14.46 17.40
CA ASP A 333 -19.13 -14.06 16.97
C ASP A 333 -19.66 -15.02 15.90
N ARG A 334 -20.85 -15.58 16.12
CA ARG A 334 -21.54 -16.46 15.17
C ARG A 334 -22.75 -15.76 14.58
N LEU A 335 -22.84 -15.74 13.27
CA LEU A 335 -23.94 -15.15 12.52
C LEU A 335 -24.23 -15.94 11.24
N GLU A 336 -25.41 -15.75 10.67
CA GLU A 336 -25.71 -16.11 9.29
C GLU A 336 -25.72 -14.83 8.44
N LEU A 337 -25.27 -14.93 7.20
CA LEU A 337 -25.21 -13.83 6.25
C LEU A 337 -25.93 -14.21 4.97
N TYR A 338 -26.69 -13.25 4.43
CA TYR A 338 -27.28 -13.33 3.11
C TYR A 338 -26.88 -12.08 2.31
N VAL A 339 -26.46 -12.27 1.07
CA VAL A 339 -26.36 -11.20 0.09
C VAL A 339 -27.71 -11.15 -0.64
N VAL A 340 -28.26 -9.96 -0.81
CA VAL A 340 -29.57 -9.74 -1.48
C VAL A 340 -29.35 -8.84 -2.69
N SER A 341 -29.75 -9.32 -3.87
CA SER A 341 -29.65 -8.55 -5.12
C SER A 341 -30.72 -7.46 -5.21
N PRO A 342 -30.57 -6.49 -6.14
CA PRO A 342 -31.60 -5.48 -6.41
C PRO A 342 -32.95 -6.06 -6.83
N SER A 343 -32.96 -7.29 -7.37
CA SER A 343 -34.20 -8.03 -7.70
C SER A 343 -34.83 -8.76 -6.50
N GLY A 344 -34.18 -8.74 -5.33
CA GLY A 344 -34.63 -9.42 -4.12
C GLY A 344 -34.21 -10.90 -4.02
N GLU A 345 -33.38 -11.39 -4.92
CA GLU A 345 -32.80 -12.74 -4.82
C GLU A 345 -31.80 -12.82 -3.67
N ARG A 346 -31.83 -13.93 -2.88
CA ARG A 346 -31.05 -14.10 -1.68
C ARG A 346 -30.01 -15.20 -1.83
N PHE A 347 -28.76 -14.88 -1.54
CA PHE A 347 -27.61 -15.78 -1.62
C PHE A 347 -27.04 -16.01 -0.21
N ARG A 348 -27.04 -17.26 0.24
CA ARG A 348 -26.62 -17.60 1.61
C ARG A 348 -25.11 -17.78 1.69
N MET A 349 -24.50 -17.28 2.77
CA MET A 349 -23.11 -17.60 3.14
C MET A 349 -22.93 -19.11 3.35
N PRO A 350 -21.82 -19.71 2.87
CA PRO A 350 -21.52 -21.13 3.08
C PRO A 350 -21.09 -21.41 4.53
N GLU A 351 -20.89 -22.69 4.85
CA GLU A 351 -20.30 -23.11 6.13
C GLU A 351 -18.85 -22.62 6.26
N GLU A 352 -18.39 -22.46 7.50
CA GLU A 352 -17.02 -22.05 7.81
C GLU A 352 -15.98 -22.98 7.15
N GLY A 353 -14.92 -22.39 6.60
CA GLY A 353 -13.87 -23.08 5.87
C GLY A 353 -14.25 -23.50 4.44
N THR A 354 -15.42 -23.06 3.95
CA THR A 354 -15.90 -23.42 2.60
C THR A 354 -16.25 -22.20 1.77
N GLY A 355 -16.43 -22.41 0.46
CA GLY A 355 -16.85 -21.40 -0.51
C GLY A 355 -18.03 -21.88 -1.35
N VAL A 356 -18.81 -20.94 -1.87
CA VAL A 356 -19.93 -21.19 -2.78
C VAL A 356 -19.89 -20.19 -3.93
N ARG A 357 -20.35 -20.61 -5.10
CA ARG A 357 -20.54 -19.75 -6.27
C ARG A 357 -21.99 -19.75 -6.69
N TYR A 358 -22.56 -18.58 -6.86
CA TYR A 358 -23.91 -18.36 -7.34
C TYR A 358 -23.87 -17.74 -8.72
N MET A 359 -24.64 -18.30 -9.65
CA MET A 359 -24.83 -17.70 -10.97
C MET A 359 -25.84 -16.56 -10.88
N LEU A 360 -25.42 -15.39 -11.31
CA LEU A 360 -26.26 -14.21 -11.45
C LEU A 360 -26.76 -14.07 -12.89
N GLY A 361 -27.70 -13.16 -13.11
CA GLY A 361 -28.16 -12.82 -14.47
C GLY A 361 -27.00 -12.43 -15.40
N GLY A 362 -27.11 -12.75 -16.70
CA GLY A 362 -26.09 -12.43 -17.70
C GLY A 362 -24.81 -13.25 -17.63
N GLY A 363 -24.77 -14.35 -16.85
CA GLY A 363 -23.58 -15.17 -16.68
C GLY A 363 -22.56 -14.62 -15.70
N SER A 364 -22.91 -13.58 -14.96
CA SER A 364 -22.11 -13.07 -13.85
C SER A 364 -22.13 -14.04 -12.67
N ILE A 365 -21.13 -13.96 -11.79
CA ILE A 365 -20.95 -14.86 -10.65
C ILE A 365 -20.79 -14.04 -9.37
N LEU A 366 -21.46 -14.51 -8.31
CA LEU A 366 -21.17 -14.10 -6.93
C LEU A 366 -20.47 -15.28 -6.23
N SER A 367 -19.23 -15.08 -5.82
CA SER A 367 -18.47 -16.03 -5.00
C SER A 367 -18.49 -15.58 -3.56
N ILE A 368 -18.80 -16.47 -2.61
CA ILE A 368 -18.72 -16.19 -1.17
C ILE A 368 -17.82 -17.25 -0.53
N VAL A 369 -16.81 -16.81 0.20
CA VAL A 369 -15.91 -17.68 0.96
C VAL A 369 -16.01 -17.29 2.43
N HIS A 370 -16.29 -18.26 3.29
CA HIS A 370 -16.30 -18.11 4.73
C HIS A 370 -14.99 -18.67 5.28
N GLY A 371 -14.04 -17.78 5.56
CA GLY A 371 -12.70 -18.14 5.99
C GLY A 371 -12.65 -18.77 7.38
N THR A 372 -11.53 -19.36 7.71
CA THR A 372 -11.17 -19.82 9.06
C THR A 372 -10.25 -18.80 9.73
N PRO A 373 -10.11 -18.79 11.07
CA PRO A 373 -9.14 -17.95 11.75
C PRO A 373 -7.71 -18.25 11.30
N THR A 374 -6.86 -17.24 11.34
CA THR A 374 -5.43 -17.38 11.02
C THR A 374 -4.59 -17.36 12.30
N PRO A 375 -3.33 -17.82 12.28
CA PRO A 375 -2.43 -17.72 13.45
C PRO A 375 -2.11 -16.28 13.87
N TYR A 376 -2.34 -15.30 12.99
CA TYR A 376 -1.89 -13.92 13.17
C TYR A 376 -2.98 -12.96 13.62
N THR A 377 -4.25 -13.27 13.37
CA THR A 377 -5.38 -12.43 13.77
C THR A 377 -6.54 -13.24 14.34
N ILE A 378 -7.21 -12.68 15.35
CA ILE A 378 -8.44 -13.21 15.91
C ILE A 378 -9.68 -12.85 15.07
N SER A 379 -9.49 -12.07 14.02
CA SER A 379 -10.53 -11.69 13.07
C SER A 379 -10.75 -12.79 12.03
N GLN A 380 -11.98 -13.00 11.65
CA GLN A 380 -12.42 -13.97 10.65
C GLN A 380 -12.94 -13.25 9.42
N GLU A 381 -12.45 -13.66 8.25
CA GLU A 381 -12.84 -13.11 6.96
C GLU A 381 -14.10 -13.79 6.43
N ILE A 382 -15.00 -12.97 5.86
CA ILE A 382 -16.02 -13.40 4.90
C ILE A 382 -15.75 -12.62 3.62
N TYR A 383 -15.25 -13.32 2.61
CA TYR A 383 -14.89 -12.75 1.31
C TYR A 383 -16.05 -12.90 0.34
N MET A 384 -16.43 -11.82 -0.30
CA MET A 384 -17.51 -11.77 -1.30
C MET A 384 -16.97 -11.11 -2.56
N GLU A 385 -17.11 -11.79 -3.70
CA GLU A 385 -16.63 -11.30 -5.00
C GLU A 385 -17.71 -11.44 -6.07
N TRP A 386 -17.98 -10.36 -6.75
CA TRP A 386 -18.82 -10.30 -7.94
C TRP A 386 -17.93 -10.21 -9.16
N THR A 387 -18.13 -11.09 -10.13
CA THR A 387 -17.41 -11.08 -11.40
C THR A 387 -18.40 -11.12 -12.55
N ALA A 388 -18.30 -10.16 -13.47
CA ALA A 388 -19.16 -10.11 -14.66
C ALA A 388 -18.80 -11.24 -15.64
N GLY A 389 -19.82 -11.74 -16.32
CA GLY A 389 -19.64 -12.64 -17.48
C GLY A 389 -18.97 -11.91 -18.65
N GLU A 390 -18.57 -12.65 -19.65
CA GLU A 390 -17.93 -12.10 -20.85
C GLU A 390 -18.89 -11.15 -21.59
N GLY A 391 -18.42 -9.94 -21.88
CA GLY A 391 -19.17 -8.92 -22.62
C GLY A 391 -20.33 -8.28 -21.86
N VAL A 392 -20.56 -8.61 -20.58
CA VAL A 392 -21.64 -8.02 -19.75
C VAL A 392 -21.05 -7.26 -18.56
N THR A 393 -21.91 -6.51 -17.87
CA THR A 393 -21.61 -5.82 -16.61
C THR A 393 -22.38 -6.47 -15.45
N LEU A 394 -21.98 -6.19 -14.23
CA LEU A 394 -22.68 -6.64 -13.04
C LEU A 394 -24.09 -5.99 -12.95
N PRO A 395 -25.07 -6.65 -12.32
CA PRO A 395 -26.40 -6.09 -12.08
C PRO A 395 -26.30 -4.85 -11.19
N ALA A 396 -26.45 -3.66 -11.78
CA ALA A 396 -26.43 -2.38 -11.09
C ALA A 396 -27.65 -2.19 -10.18
N GLY A 397 -27.52 -1.39 -9.14
CA GLY A 397 -28.60 -1.05 -8.21
C GLY A 397 -28.18 -1.16 -6.75
N ILE A 398 -29.17 -1.17 -5.85
CA ILE A 398 -28.92 -1.32 -4.42
C ILE A 398 -28.91 -2.79 -4.06
N TRP A 399 -27.79 -3.24 -3.54
CA TRP A 399 -27.58 -4.55 -2.94
C TRP A 399 -27.59 -4.44 -1.44
N SER A 400 -27.92 -5.53 -0.74
CA SER A 400 -27.87 -5.58 0.71
C SER A 400 -27.09 -6.79 1.20
N ILE A 401 -26.38 -6.62 2.30
CA ILE A 401 -25.81 -7.71 3.12
C ILE A 401 -26.61 -7.78 4.41
N VAL A 402 -27.33 -8.87 4.64
CA VAL A 402 -28.22 -9.06 5.77
C VAL A 402 -27.59 -10.04 6.74
N LEU A 403 -27.33 -9.59 7.96
CA LEU A 403 -26.66 -10.31 9.03
C LEU A 403 -27.69 -10.76 10.08
N TYR A 404 -27.76 -12.05 10.37
CA TYR A 404 -28.61 -12.65 11.40
C TYR A 404 -27.71 -13.09 12.58
N PRO A 405 -27.67 -12.32 13.69
CA PRO A 405 -26.90 -12.70 14.87
C PRO A 405 -27.36 -14.04 15.45
N ARG A 406 -26.42 -14.91 15.82
CA ARG A 406 -26.69 -16.20 16.48
C ARG A 406 -26.08 -16.24 17.87
N GLU A 407 -24.80 -16.01 18.01
CA GLU A 407 -24.09 -15.89 19.27
C GLU A 407 -23.09 -14.73 19.13
N ILE A 408 -23.37 -13.60 19.79
CA ILE A 408 -22.59 -12.38 19.66
C ILE A 408 -21.92 -12.03 21.00
N ARG A 409 -20.60 -11.93 20.98
CA ARG A 409 -19.76 -11.57 22.13
C ARG A 409 -19.08 -10.22 21.97
N GLU A 410 -18.43 -9.98 20.83
CA GLU A 410 -17.79 -8.70 20.47
C GLU A 410 -18.76 -7.79 19.73
N GLY A 411 -19.39 -8.29 18.69
CA GLY A 411 -20.47 -7.64 17.97
C GLY A 411 -20.05 -6.54 17.01
N VAL A 412 -18.76 -6.39 16.72
CA VAL A 412 -18.25 -5.40 15.74
C VAL A 412 -17.84 -6.12 14.47
N CYS A 413 -18.39 -5.67 13.34
CA CYS A 413 -18.00 -6.13 12.02
C CYS A 413 -17.60 -4.94 11.17
N ASN A 414 -16.48 -5.05 10.48
CA ASN A 414 -16.04 -4.07 9.49
C ASN A 414 -16.16 -4.65 8.09
N LEU A 415 -16.61 -3.83 7.14
CA LEU A 415 -16.71 -4.21 5.74
C LEU A 415 -15.93 -3.21 4.88
N TRP A 416 -15.04 -3.72 4.04
CA TRP A 416 -14.31 -2.92 3.05
C TRP A 416 -14.62 -3.40 1.65
N MET A 417 -14.82 -2.45 0.74
CA MET A 417 -14.88 -2.71 -0.71
C MET A 417 -13.50 -2.61 -1.33
N SER A 418 -13.35 -3.18 -2.53
CA SER A 418 -12.23 -2.85 -3.42
C SER A 418 -12.08 -1.34 -3.58
N GLY A 419 -10.83 -0.85 -3.66
CA GLY A 419 -10.52 0.58 -3.71
C GLY A 419 -11.09 1.30 -4.94
N ILE A 420 -11.08 2.62 -4.90
CA ILE A 420 -11.68 3.50 -5.91
C ILE A 420 -11.12 3.27 -7.32
N GLU A 421 -9.86 2.84 -7.42
CA GLU A 421 -9.21 2.51 -8.69
C GLU A 421 -9.77 1.23 -9.33
N ALA A 422 -10.39 0.37 -8.51
CA ALA A 422 -10.96 -0.91 -8.96
C ALA A 422 -12.47 -0.86 -9.17
N SER A 423 -13.22 -0.03 -8.41
CA SER A 423 -14.70 -0.01 -8.37
C SER A 423 -15.25 1.38 -8.62
N GLY A 424 -14.74 2.30 -9.21
CA GLY A 424 -15.29 3.62 -9.56
C GLY A 424 -15.95 4.39 -8.40
N SER A 425 -16.12 5.69 -8.55
CA SER A 425 -16.58 6.59 -7.47
C SER A 425 -18.09 6.53 -7.17
N GLN A 426 -18.89 5.87 -8.00
CA GLN A 426 -20.34 5.76 -7.82
C GLN A 426 -20.76 4.51 -7.05
N THR A 427 -19.92 3.49 -7.04
CA THR A 427 -20.07 2.30 -6.19
C THR A 427 -19.67 2.63 -4.75
N GLY A 428 -20.39 2.13 -3.76
CA GLY A 428 -20.08 2.42 -2.36
C GLY A 428 -21.20 2.12 -1.39
N PHE A 429 -20.86 2.02 -0.10
CA PHE A 429 -21.86 1.86 0.97
C PHE A 429 -22.77 3.09 1.07
N LEU A 430 -24.06 2.87 1.34
CA LEU A 430 -25.03 3.96 1.52
C LEU A 430 -24.84 4.67 2.87
N MET A 431 -24.33 3.95 3.86
CA MET A 431 -23.97 4.49 5.18
C MET A 431 -22.49 4.23 5.48
N PRO A 432 -21.57 4.95 4.83
CA PRO A 432 -20.14 4.73 5.02
C PRO A 432 -19.64 5.30 6.35
N VAL A 433 -18.58 4.72 6.87
CA VAL A 433 -17.79 5.23 8.00
C VAL A 433 -16.46 5.75 7.47
N THR A 434 -16.09 6.98 7.83
CA THR A 434 -14.88 7.64 7.31
C THR A 434 -13.60 7.26 8.05
N ASN A 435 -13.70 6.68 9.25
CA ASN A 435 -12.55 6.18 10.01
C ASN A 435 -12.19 4.75 9.57
N THR A 436 -10.96 4.32 9.88
CA THR A 436 -10.41 3.00 9.50
C THR A 436 -10.43 2.77 7.98
N THR A 437 -10.10 3.84 7.24
CA THR A 437 -10.01 3.87 5.77
C THR A 437 -8.56 3.92 5.28
N LEU A 438 -7.60 3.57 6.14
CA LEU A 438 -6.21 3.36 5.74
C LEU A 438 -6.12 2.15 4.82
N THR A 439 -5.41 2.24 3.72
CA THR A 439 -5.14 1.08 2.86
C THR A 439 -4.01 0.21 3.44
N ILE A 440 -4.02 -1.07 3.14
CA ILE A 440 -2.92 -1.98 3.47
C ILE A 440 -1.79 -1.78 2.43
N PRO A 441 -0.51 -1.60 2.86
CA PRO A 441 0.03 -1.90 4.18
C PRO A 441 0.20 -0.69 5.14
N ALA A 442 -0.52 0.41 4.99
CA ALA A 442 -0.36 1.58 5.88
C ALA A 442 -0.80 1.30 7.33
N THR A 443 -1.45 0.18 7.57
CA THR A 443 -1.85 -0.31 8.90
C THR A 443 -0.80 -1.17 9.60
N ALA A 444 0.33 -1.48 8.94
CA ALA A 444 1.44 -2.23 9.54
C ALA A 444 2.08 -1.46 10.73
N ASP A 445 2.57 -2.19 11.74
CA ASP A 445 2.93 -1.62 13.05
C ASP A 445 4.15 -0.69 13.02
N ARG A 446 5.25 -1.15 12.45
CA ARG A 446 6.57 -0.53 12.64
C ARG A 446 6.99 0.41 11.51
N ILE A 447 6.06 0.74 10.62
CA ILE A 447 6.30 1.66 9.50
C ILE A 447 5.87 3.09 9.85
N VAL A 448 6.22 4.03 8.99
CA VAL A 448 5.70 5.40 9.04
C VAL A 448 4.58 5.53 8.02
N SER A 449 3.32 5.50 8.48
CA SER A 449 2.16 5.74 7.62
C SER A 449 1.88 7.23 7.47
N VAL A 450 1.59 7.68 6.24
CA VAL A 450 1.55 9.11 5.91
C VAL A 450 0.25 9.49 5.23
N GLY A 451 -0.55 10.32 5.90
CA GLY A 451 -1.72 10.97 5.32
C GLY A 451 -1.35 12.26 4.56
N ALA A 452 -2.32 12.80 3.84
CA ALA A 452 -2.15 14.01 3.04
C ALA A 452 -2.87 15.22 3.67
N TYR A 453 -2.23 16.38 3.62
CA TYR A 453 -2.88 17.66 3.88
C TYR A 453 -2.65 18.65 2.73
N GLN A 454 -3.56 19.64 2.60
CA GLN A 454 -3.41 20.74 1.66
C GLN A 454 -2.61 21.87 2.30
N ALA A 455 -1.46 22.21 1.70
CA ALA A 455 -0.50 23.15 2.28
C ALA A 455 -1.08 24.57 2.46
N ASP A 456 -1.92 25.04 1.54
CA ASP A 456 -2.47 26.41 1.58
C ASP A 456 -3.51 26.63 2.69
N THR A 457 -4.36 25.63 2.90
CA THR A 457 -5.43 25.67 3.91
C THR A 457 -5.02 25.07 5.24
N MET A 458 -3.92 24.33 5.27
CA MET A 458 -3.46 23.54 6.41
C MET A 458 -4.51 22.52 6.90
N ALA A 459 -5.40 22.07 6.03
CA ALA A 459 -6.45 21.11 6.32
C ALA A 459 -6.06 19.71 5.80
N VAL A 460 -6.41 18.66 6.54
CA VAL A 460 -6.26 17.27 6.05
C VAL A 460 -7.10 17.11 4.78
N ALA A 461 -6.53 16.48 3.76
CA ALA A 461 -7.23 16.25 2.50
C ALA A 461 -8.42 15.30 2.70
N PRO A 462 -9.60 15.58 2.11
CA PRO A 462 -10.79 14.75 2.31
C PRO A 462 -10.59 13.28 1.93
N PHE A 463 -9.80 13.01 0.89
CA PHE A 463 -9.51 11.67 0.40
C PHE A 463 -8.52 10.91 1.29
N SER A 464 -7.70 11.62 2.10
CA SER A 464 -6.66 10.96 2.91
C SER A 464 -7.25 9.87 3.78
N GLY A 465 -6.66 8.67 3.72
CA GLY A 465 -7.00 7.56 4.58
C GLY A 465 -6.92 7.95 6.06
N ARG A 466 -7.89 7.50 6.85
CA ARG A 466 -8.06 7.85 8.26
C ARG A 466 -8.02 6.60 9.12
N GLY A 467 -7.46 6.76 10.30
CA GLY A 467 -7.34 5.72 11.31
C GLY A 467 -8.50 5.71 12.32
N PHE A 468 -8.33 5.14 13.51
CA PHE A 468 -7.14 4.35 13.79
C PHE A 468 -7.23 3.00 13.06
N THR A 469 -6.20 2.14 13.18
CA THR A 469 -6.31 0.77 12.66
C THR A 469 -7.47 0.03 13.35
N ALA A 470 -7.92 -1.07 12.78
CA ALA A 470 -8.97 -1.89 13.40
C ALA A 470 -8.56 -2.46 14.78
N SER A 471 -7.25 -2.57 15.06
CA SER A 471 -6.70 -2.93 16.38
C SER A 471 -6.55 -1.74 17.33
N GLY A 472 -6.89 -0.52 16.90
CA GLY A 472 -6.80 0.70 17.71
C GLY A 472 -5.42 1.35 17.75
N GLN A 473 -4.48 0.95 16.90
CA GLN A 473 -3.17 1.58 16.80
C GLN A 473 -3.27 2.93 16.08
N VAL A 474 -2.38 3.85 16.45
CA VAL A 474 -2.31 5.17 15.83
C VAL A 474 -1.69 5.09 14.43
N ALA A 475 -2.53 5.28 13.44
CA ALA A 475 -2.20 5.50 12.04
C ALA A 475 -3.27 6.41 11.41
N PRO A 476 -2.94 7.31 10.49
CA PRO A 476 -1.59 7.56 9.99
C PRO A 476 -0.65 8.00 11.11
N THR A 477 0.67 7.80 10.95
CA THR A 477 1.66 8.29 11.91
C THR A 477 1.66 9.83 11.95
N LEU A 478 1.63 10.43 10.76
CA LEU A 478 1.57 11.89 10.57
C LEU A 478 1.06 12.23 9.17
N VAL A 479 0.91 13.52 8.87
CA VAL A 479 0.52 13.98 7.54
C VAL A 479 1.61 14.84 6.92
N ALA A 480 1.69 14.80 5.57
CA ALA A 480 2.59 15.65 4.78
C ALA A 480 1.82 16.33 3.63
N PRO A 481 2.38 17.35 2.95
CA PRO A 481 1.72 17.96 1.81
C PRO A 481 1.45 16.93 0.72
N GLY A 482 0.19 16.82 0.27
CA GLY A 482 -0.22 15.82 -0.72
C GLY A 482 -1.24 16.35 -1.73
N VAL A 483 -1.46 17.67 -1.79
CA VAL A 483 -2.44 18.27 -2.71
C VAL A 483 -1.75 19.28 -3.61
N ASP A 484 -1.89 19.11 -4.92
CA ASP A 484 -1.39 20.02 -5.96
C ASP A 484 0.14 20.25 -5.91
N ILE A 485 0.91 19.20 -5.64
CA ILE A 485 2.36 19.22 -5.51
C ILE A 485 3.04 19.18 -6.88
N LEU A 486 3.89 20.18 -7.16
CA LEU A 486 4.72 20.23 -8.37
C LEU A 486 5.94 19.32 -8.20
N THR A 487 6.06 18.31 -9.04
CA THR A 487 7.13 17.31 -9.01
C THR A 487 7.56 16.86 -10.38
N ALA A 488 8.66 16.10 -10.48
CA ALA A 488 9.18 15.57 -11.72
C ALA A 488 8.11 14.77 -12.49
N ALA A 489 8.10 14.92 -13.81
CA ALA A 489 7.21 14.22 -14.72
C ALA A 489 8.01 13.61 -15.88
N PRO A 490 7.59 12.49 -16.45
CA PRO A 490 8.25 11.92 -17.62
C PRO A 490 8.43 12.92 -18.77
N GLY A 491 9.55 12.80 -19.48
CA GLY A 491 9.92 13.74 -20.54
C GLY A 491 10.72 14.95 -20.07
N GLY A 492 11.24 14.92 -18.82
CA GLY A 492 12.18 15.94 -18.29
C GLY A 492 11.51 17.20 -17.74
N GLY A 493 10.17 17.21 -17.63
CA GLY A 493 9.37 18.33 -17.14
C GLY A 493 8.87 18.15 -15.70
N TYR A 494 7.90 18.99 -15.33
CA TYR A 494 7.22 18.94 -14.03
C TYR A 494 5.71 18.96 -14.20
N ALA A 495 5.01 18.22 -13.35
CA ALA A 495 3.56 18.21 -13.30
C ALA A 495 3.06 18.31 -11.85
N ARG A 496 1.82 18.77 -11.70
CA ARG A 496 1.16 18.78 -10.38
C ARG A 496 0.48 17.44 -10.14
N ARG A 497 0.66 16.93 -8.93
CA ARG A 497 0.12 15.65 -8.48
C ARG A 497 -0.58 15.82 -7.13
N THR A 498 -1.59 14.98 -6.90
CA THR A 498 -2.37 14.94 -5.64
C THR A 498 -2.53 13.49 -5.22
N GLY A 499 -2.42 13.20 -3.93
CA GLY A 499 -2.56 11.88 -3.34
C GLY A 499 -1.73 11.72 -2.07
N THR A 500 -2.05 10.73 -1.25
CA THR A 500 -1.18 10.30 -0.14
C THR A 500 0.12 9.71 -0.65
N SER A 501 0.09 9.14 -1.87
CA SER A 501 1.27 8.69 -2.61
C SER A 501 2.30 9.80 -2.88
N ILE A 502 1.86 11.06 -2.91
CA ILE A 502 2.71 12.25 -3.06
C ILE A 502 3.11 12.82 -1.69
N ALA A 503 2.31 12.58 -0.65
CA ALA A 503 2.65 12.96 0.72
C ALA A 503 3.75 12.06 1.33
N ALA A 504 3.69 10.76 1.11
CA ALA A 504 4.65 9.80 1.65
C ALA A 504 6.11 10.10 1.28
N PRO A 505 6.48 10.44 0.03
CA PRO A 505 7.86 10.72 -0.33
C PRO A 505 8.45 11.97 0.35
N PHE A 506 7.67 12.94 0.83
CA PHE A 506 8.17 14.01 1.71
C PHE A 506 8.76 13.43 2.99
N VAL A 507 8.06 12.45 3.57
CA VAL A 507 8.49 11.79 4.81
C VAL A 507 9.65 10.84 4.55
N THR A 508 9.67 10.17 3.39
CA THR A 508 10.81 9.34 2.97
C THR A 508 12.08 10.17 2.84
N GLY A 509 12.00 11.33 2.20
CA GLY A 509 13.10 12.28 2.15
C GLY A 509 13.52 12.78 3.55
N ALA A 510 12.55 13.10 4.42
CA ALA A 510 12.82 13.50 5.80
C ALA A 510 13.52 12.40 6.61
N ALA A 511 13.13 11.14 6.42
CA ALA A 511 13.81 9.98 7.00
C ALA A 511 15.27 9.89 6.54
N ALA A 512 15.53 10.13 5.25
CA ALA A 512 16.89 10.16 4.73
C ALA A 512 17.73 11.30 5.36
N LEU A 513 17.15 12.48 5.60
CA LEU A 513 17.86 13.57 6.31
C LEU A 513 18.16 13.21 7.76
N LEU A 514 17.21 12.58 8.47
CA LEU A 514 17.44 12.09 9.84
C LEU A 514 18.58 11.06 9.89
N MET A 515 18.59 10.10 8.94
CA MET A 515 19.64 9.10 8.85
C MET A 515 21.00 9.71 8.46
N GLU A 516 21.03 10.74 7.59
CA GLU A 516 22.25 11.49 7.32
C GLU A 516 22.80 12.11 8.61
N TRP A 517 21.95 12.84 9.36
CA TRP A 517 22.34 13.47 10.61
C TRP A 517 22.83 12.45 11.64
N GLY A 518 22.04 11.39 11.84
CA GLY A 518 22.33 10.38 12.87
C GLY A 518 23.46 9.45 12.48
N ILE A 519 23.24 8.68 11.42
CA ILE A 519 24.07 7.53 11.05
C ILE A 519 25.33 7.99 10.30
N VAL A 520 25.16 8.78 9.23
CA VAL A 520 26.27 9.15 8.35
C VAL A 520 27.22 10.13 9.04
N ARG A 521 26.66 11.15 9.74
CA ARG A 521 27.46 12.13 10.50
C ARG A 521 27.85 11.65 11.90
N GLY A 522 27.38 10.47 12.31
CA GLY A 522 27.81 9.81 13.55
C GLY A 522 27.20 10.39 14.84
N ASN A 523 26.17 11.23 14.76
CA ASN A 523 25.51 11.79 15.93
C ASN A 523 24.67 10.75 16.69
N ASP A 524 24.05 9.82 15.96
CA ASP A 524 23.23 8.72 16.49
C ASP A 524 23.16 7.57 15.47
N VAL A 525 24.08 6.62 15.61
CA VAL A 525 24.23 5.50 14.64
C VAL A 525 23.05 4.53 14.60
N GLU A 526 22.13 4.64 15.57
CA GLU A 526 20.91 3.84 15.67
C GLU A 526 19.65 4.62 15.29
N LEU A 527 19.77 5.77 14.63
CA LEU A 527 18.63 6.60 14.22
C LEU A 527 17.98 6.05 12.93
N TYR A 528 17.31 4.91 13.07
CA TYR A 528 16.54 4.24 12.03
C TYR A 528 15.34 3.52 12.66
N GLY A 529 14.51 2.87 11.83
CA GLY A 529 13.37 2.08 12.28
C GLY A 529 12.42 2.83 13.20
N GLU A 530 11.98 2.19 14.28
CA GLU A 530 11.05 2.78 15.26
C GLU A 530 11.63 4.02 15.97
N LYS A 531 12.95 4.07 16.16
CA LYS A 531 13.59 5.27 16.73
C LYS A 531 13.43 6.47 15.80
N GLY A 532 13.68 6.29 14.50
CA GLY A 532 13.43 7.34 13.50
C GLY A 532 11.95 7.76 13.45
N LYS A 533 11.03 6.78 13.47
CA LYS A 533 9.58 7.04 13.58
C LYS A 533 9.25 7.90 14.82
N ALA A 534 9.80 7.55 15.97
CA ALA A 534 9.58 8.31 17.21
C ALA A 534 10.05 9.77 17.11
N TYR A 535 11.19 10.03 16.43
CA TYR A 535 11.67 11.39 16.21
C TYR A 535 10.79 12.17 15.24
N LEU A 536 10.27 11.53 14.18
CA LEU A 536 9.29 12.16 13.28
C LEU A 536 8.00 12.53 14.02
N MET A 537 7.48 11.62 14.86
CA MET A 537 6.30 11.86 15.70
C MET A 537 6.53 13.01 16.68
N ARG A 538 7.66 13.03 17.38
CA ARG A 538 8.02 14.08 18.34
C ARG A 538 8.15 15.45 17.68
N GLY A 539 8.67 15.49 16.47
CA GLY A 539 8.85 16.72 15.70
C GLY A 539 7.61 17.21 14.98
N ALA A 540 6.54 16.41 14.93
CA ALA A 540 5.32 16.79 14.23
C ALA A 540 4.66 18.04 14.84
N LYS A 541 4.12 18.91 13.98
CA LYS A 541 3.44 20.14 14.38
C LYS A 541 1.93 20.02 14.26
N PRO A 542 1.16 20.65 15.16
CA PRO A 542 -0.30 20.70 15.06
C PRO A 542 -0.77 21.32 13.74
N LEU A 543 -1.95 20.89 13.29
CA LEU A 543 -2.74 21.52 12.23
C LEU A 543 -3.82 22.43 12.85
N PRO A 544 -4.17 23.56 12.22
CA PRO A 544 -5.26 24.39 12.67
C PRO A 544 -6.58 23.62 12.76
N GLY A 545 -7.34 23.84 13.84
CA GLY A 545 -8.66 23.19 14.03
C GLY A 545 -8.62 21.79 14.63
N ILE A 546 -7.45 21.19 14.84
CA ILE A 546 -7.28 19.92 15.55
C ILE A 546 -6.65 20.22 16.91
N THR A 547 -7.35 19.89 18.00
CA THR A 547 -6.94 20.19 19.38
C THR A 547 -6.29 19.01 20.09
N ASP A 548 -6.70 17.79 19.74
CA ASP A 548 -6.29 16.57 20.41
C ASP A 548 -5.43 15.69 19.50
N TYR A 549 -4.29 15.26 20.00
CA TYR A 549 -3.36 14.38 19.31
C TYR A 549 -3.01 13.17 20.18
N PRO A 550 -2.88 11.95 19.57
CA PRO A 550 -3.00 11.67 18.14
C PRO A 550 -4.45 11.75 17.63
N ASP A 551 -4.63 12.30 16.44
CA ASP A 551 -5.90 12.47 15.74
C ASP A 551 -6.09 11.38 14.68
N VAL A 552 -7.34 10.96 14.43
CA VAL A 552 -7.67 9.88 13.46
C VAL A 552 -7.28 10.20 12.02
N ALA A 553 -7.25 11.47 11.63
CA ALA A 553 -6.93 11.89 10.28
C ALA A 553 -5.49 12.43 10.14
N ALA A 554 -4.95 13.00 11.20
CA ALA A 554 -3.64 13.67 11.20
C ALA A 554 -2.53 12.93 11.96
N GLY A 555 -2.86 11.83 12.66
CA GLY A 555 -1.91 11.14 13.52
C GLY A 555 -1.32 12.08 14.59
N TYR A 556 0.01 12.18 14.65
CA TYR A 556 0.70 13.08 15.58
C TYR A 556 0.83 14.53 15.06
N GLY A 557 0.30 14.83 13.87
CA GLY A 557 0.32 16.15 13.27
C GLY A 557 1.05 16.18 11.91
N ARG A 558 1.39 17.37 11.43
CA ARG A 558 2.10 17.56 10.16
C ARG A 558 3.60 17.41 10.29
N LEU A 559 4.24 16.87 9.27
CA LEU A 559 5.70 16.75 9.17
C LEU A 559 6.40 18.07 9.44
N CYS A 560 7.44 18.05 10.29
CA CYS A 560 8.38 19.15 10.46
C CYS A 560 9.80 18.59 10.69
N VAL A 561 10.60 18.56 9.64
CA VAL A 561 11.94 17.95 9.64
C VAL A 561 12.86 18.61 10.66
N GLU A 562 12.86 19.95 10.73
CA GLU A 562 13.70 20.71 11.67
C GLU A 562 13.45 20.34 13.13
N GLN A 563 12.18 20.11 13.49
CA GLN A 563 11.83 19.73 14.87
C GLN A 563 12.04 18.23 15.14
N SER A 564 12.12 17.43 14.07
CA SER A 564 12.38 15.99 14.18
C SER A 564 13.86 15.68 14.41
N ILE A 565 14.77 16.58 14.02
CA ILE A 565 16.20 16.39 14.25
C ILE A 565 16.53 16.73 15.70
N PRO A 566 17.22 15.84 16.43
CA PRO A 566 17.67 16.14 17.80
C PRO A 566 18.62 17.35 17.83
N LYS A 567 18.42 18.24 18.80
CA LYS A 567 19.28 19.40 19.02
C LYS A 567 20.44 19.02 19.92
#